data_adfa99f2c6b39f0d953c6384ccbef5ad
#
_entry.id   adfa99f2c6b39f0d953c6384ccbef5ad
#
_cell.length_a   1.000
_cell.length_b   1.000
_cell.length_c   1.000
_cell.angle_alpha   90.00
_cell.angle_beta   90.00
_cell.angle_gamma   90.00
#
_symmetry.space_group_name_H-M   'P 1'
#
loop_
_entity.id
_entity.type
_entity.pdbx_description
1 polymer ?
#
loop_
_entity_poly.entity_id
_entity_poly.type
_entity_poly.pdbx_seq_one_letter_code
_entity_poly.pdbx_strand_id
1 'polypeptide(L)'
;MKKKTGEKNALKFVSDTRTVIVRNGKDGSYGFSINEEEKAAAFNVKVEDTVGAGDVYNAGFISARLNGQSLKESLILGNAVSGYTVSRKGARSSPDQTELKRFLRVHQAEVEERR
;
A
#
# COMPACT_ATOMS: atom_id res chain seq x y z
N MET A 1 13.73 -14.01 -6.73
CA MET A 1 12.48 -13.60 -7.41
C MET A 1 12.81 -12.84 -8.69
N LYS A 2 12.14 -13.19 -9.76
CA LYS A 2 12.34 -12.49 -11.03
C LYS A 2 11.70 -11.09 -10.95
N LYS A 3 12.46 -10.06 -11.20
CA LYS A 3 11.95 -8.69 -11.17
C LYS A 3 11.14 -8.38 -12.43
N LYS A 4 10.02 -7.72 -12.24
CA LYS A 4 9.20 -7.23 -13.34
C LYS A 4 9.83 -5.97 -13.92
N THR A 5 9.44 -5.63 -15.17
CA THR A 5 9.98 -4.45 -15.84
C THR A 5 9.77 -3.17 -15.01
N GLY A 6 8.59 -3.03 -14.37
CA GLY A 6 8.32 -1.89 -13.51
C GLY A 6 9.27 -1.77 -12.32
N GLU A 7 9.65 -2.91 -11.72
CA GLU A 7 10.60 -2.92 -10.62
C GLU A 7 11.99 -2.49 -11.06
N LYS A 8 12.43 -2.93 -12.23
CA LYS A 8 13.73 -2.51 -12.78
C LYS A 8 13.76 -1.01 -13.04
N ASN A 9 12.68 -0.46 -13.58
CA ASN A 9 12.59 0.98 -13.84
C ASN A 9 12.58 1.75 -12.52
N ALA A 10 11.88 1.25 -11.51
CA ALA A 10 11.84 1.87 -10.19
C ALA A 10 13.24 1.87 -9.54
N LEU A 11 13.98 0.77 -9.62
CA LEU A 11 15.32 0.68 -9.07
C LEU A 11 16.29 1.67 -9.74
N LYS A 12 16.18 1.83 -11.04
CA LYS A 12 16.96 2.82 -11.77
C LYS A 12 16.61 4.24 -11.30
N PHE A 13 15.34 4.50 -11.07
CA PHE A 13 14.84 5.79 -10.64
C PHE A 13 15.27 6.16 -9.22
N VAL A 14 15.46 5.17 -8.35
CA VAL A 14 15.87 5.38 -6.96
C VAL A 14 17.21 6.10 -6.85
N SER A 15 18.10 5.97 -7.84
CA SER A 15 19.35 6.71 -7.84
C SER A 15 19.14 8.22 -7.85
N ASP A 16 17.98 8.68 -8.32
CA ASP A 16 17.66 10.10 -8.49
C ASP A 16 16.63 10.60 -7.47
N THR A 17 15.94 9.69 -6.77
CA THR A 17 14.92 10.05 -5.79
C THR A 17 15.13 9.25 -4.50
N ARG A 18 14.53 9.73 -3.40
CA ARG A 18 14.68 9.08 -2.10
C ARG A 18 13.88 7.79 -1.98
N THR A 19 12.65 7.80 -2.49
CA THR A 19 11.77 6.65 -2.37
C THR A 19 10.87 6.58 -3.59
N VAL A 20 10.75 5.39 -4.15
CA VAL A 20 9.85 5.11 -5.28
C VAL A 20 8.90 4.01 -4.86
N ILE A 21 7.61 4.21 -5.11
CA ILE A 21 6.59 3.21 -4.83
C ILE A 21 5.99 2.74 -6.15
N VAL A 22 5.95 1.42 -6.30
CA VAL A 22 5.29 0.78 -7.44
C VAL A 22 4.06 0.05 -6.90
N ARG A 23 2.89 0.45 -7.36
CA ARG A 23 1.64 -0.23 -7.03
C ARG A 23 1.28 -1.19 -8.14
N ASN A 24 0.87 -2.39 -7.79
CA ASN A 24 0.59 -3.44 -8.75
C ASN A 24 -0.77 -4.11 -8.47
N GLY A 25 -1.78 -3.30 -8.21
CA GLY A 25 -3.15 -3.75 -8.02
C GLY A 25 -3.30 -4.84 -6.96
N LYS A 26 -3.87 -5.96 -7.35
CA LYS A 26 -4.11 -7.09 -6.44
C LYS A 26 -2.82 -7.74 -5.92
N ASP A 27 -1.70 -7.52 -6.57
CA ASP A 27 -0.41 -8.06 -6.13
C ASP A 27 0.23 -7.23 -5.02
N GLY A 28 -0.34 -6.07 -4.71
CA GLY A 28 0.15 -5.22 -3.64
C GLY A 28 1.07 -4.12 -4.12
N SER A 29 2.07 -3.80 -3.32
CA SER A 29 2.97 -2.70 -3.63
C SER A 29 4.41 -3.02 -3.26
N TYR A 30 5.32 -2.31 -3.90
CA TYR A 30 6.77 -2.41 -3.71
C TYR A 30 7.32 -1.03 -3.42
N GLY A 31 8.21 -0.94 -2.47
CA GLY A 31 8.89 0.31 -2.13
C GLY A 31 10.38 0.17 -2.28
N PHE A 32 11.01 1.19 -2.86
CA PHE A 32 12.46 1.21 -3.11
C PHE A 32 13.02 2.53 -2.59
N SER A 33 14.09 2.44 -1.83
CA SER A 33 14.90 3.59 -1.46
C SER A 33 16.37 3.21 -1.61
N ILE A 34 17.27 4.15 -1.35
CA ILE A 34 18.69 3.89 -1.51
C ILE A 34 19.19 2.74 -0.62
N ASN A 35 18.55 2.55 0.54
CA ASN A 35 18.97 1.54 1.53
C ASN A 35 17.94 0.43 1.76
N GLU A 36 16.75 0.53 1.17
CA GLU A 36 15.67 -0.39 1.48
C GLU A 36 14.94 -0.83 0.21
N GLU A 37 14.51 -2.08 0.24
CA GLU A 37 13.59 -2.62 -0.76
C GLU A 37 12.59 -3.47 0.01
N GLU A 38 11.32 -3.10 -0.06
CA GLU A 38 10.25 -3.78 0.66
C GLU A 38 9.07 -4.03 -0.25
N LYS A 39 8.29 -5.05 0.09
CA LYS A 39 7.02 -5.29 -0.60
C LYS A 39 5.97 -5.69 0.42
N ALA A 40 4.72 -5.42 0.09
CA ALA A 40 3.58 -5.86 0.88
C ALA A 40 2.46 -6.28 -0.06
N ALA A 41 1.95 -7.49 0.13
CA ALA A 41 0.83 -8.00 -0.66
C ALA A 41 -0.44 -7.20 -0.35
N ALA A 42 -1.33 -7.11 -1.32
CA ALA A 42 -2.65 -6.52 -1.11
C ALA A 42 -3.46 -7.37 -0.13
N PHE A 43 -4.41 -6.74 0.56
CA PHE A 43 -5.35 -7.46 1.41
C PHE A 43 -6.35 -8.23 0.56
N ASN A 44 -6.78 -9.37 1.07
CA ASN A 44 -7.77 -10.21 0.40
C ASN A 44 -9.17 -9.66 0.66
N VAL A 45 -9.69 -8.89 -0.27
CA VAL A 45 -11.00 -8.26 -0.18
C VAL A 45 -11.78 -8.49 -1.48
N LYS A 46 -13.10 -8.43 -1.38
CA LYS A 46 -13.96 -8.43 -2.55
C LYS A 46 -13.93 -7.04 -3.18
N VAL A 47 -13.48 -6.96 -4.43
CA VAL A 47 -13.39 -5.69 -5.14
C VAL A 47 -14.76 -5.31 -5.70
N GLU A 48 -15.28 -4.17 -5.26
CA GLU A 48 -16.55 -3.60 -5.75
C GLU A 48 -16.29 -2.44 -6.71
N ASP A 49 -15.28 -1.61 -6.42
CA ASP A 49 -15.00 -0.42 -7.21
C ASP A 49 -13.54 -0.02 -7.01
N THR A 50 -12.82 0.19 -8.10
CA THR A 50 -11.40 0.58 -8.05
C THR A 50 -11.19 2.08 -8.18
N VAL A 51 -12.26 2.85 -8.35
CA VAL A 51 -12.15 4.31 -8.51
C VAL A 51 -11.58 4.92 -7.24
N GLY A 52 -10.55 5.74 -7.38
CA GLY A 52 -9.93 6.45 -6.26
C GLY A 52 -8.94 5.63 -5.44
N ALA A 53 -8.76 4.33 -5.76
CA ALA A 53 -7.89 3.44 -4.98
C ALA A 53 -6.44 3.95 -4.93
N GLY A 54 -5.94 4.50 -6.03
CA GLY A 54 -4.58 5.03 -6.09
C GLY A 54 -4.38 6.25 -5.22
N ASP A 55 -5.35 7.15 -5.21
CA ASP A 55 -5.28 8.37 -4.40
C ASP A 55 -5.32 8.06 -2.91
N VAL A 56 -6.20 7.15 -2.49
CA VAL A 56 -6.29 6.77 -1.08
C VAL A 56 -5.07 5.96 -0.64
N TYR A 57 -4.52 5.14 -1.52
CA TYR A 57 -3.26 4.45 -1.24
C TYR A 57 -2.16 5.47 -0.93
N ASN A 58 -2.00 6.45 -1.81
CA ASN A 58 -0.97 7.49 -1.63
C ASN A 58 -1.16 8.24 -0.32
N ALA A 59 -2.39 8.62 -0.01
CA ALA A 59 -2.71 9.31 1.24
C ALA A 59 -2.33 8.46 2.46
N GLY A 60 -2.68 7.18 2.45
CA GLY A 60 -2.34 6.26 3.54
C GLY A 60 -0.84 6.06 3.70
N PHE A 61 -0.15 5.85 2.58
CA PHE A 61 1.30 5.68 2.58
C PHE A 61 2.02 6.93 3.12
N ILE A 62 1.67 8.09 2.60
CA ILE A 62 2.31 9.36 2.99
C ILE A 62 2.03 9.65 4.47
N SER A 63 0.80 9.48 4.92
CA SER A 63 0.42 9.68 6.31
C SER A 63 1.27 8.79 7.24
N ALA A 64 1.44 7.52 6.88
CA ALA A 64 2.25 6.60 7.67
C ALA A 64 3.70 7.07 7.75
N ARG A 65 4.29 7.49 6.64
CA ARG A 65 5.68 7.99 6.62
C ARG A 65 5.83 9.24 7.46
N LEU A 66 4.88 10.16 7.38
CA LEU A 66 4.89 11.39 8.19
C LEU A 66 4.77 11.10 9.69
N ASN A 67 4.15 9.99 10.05
CA ASN A 67 4.04 9.54 11.43
C ASN A 67 5.21 8.66 11.88
N GLY A 68 6.27 8.58 11.09
CA GLY A 68 7.48 7.85 11.46
C GLY A 68 7.43 6.35 11.24
N GLN A 69 6.43 5.85 10.52
CA GLN A 69 6.35 4.42 10.24
C GLN A 69 7.43 3.99 9.24
N SER A 70 7.85 2.73 9.34
CA SER A 70 8.82 2.16 8.42
C SER A 70 8.26 2.09 7.01
N LEU A 71 9.13 1.86 6.04
CA LEU A 71 8.72 1.64 4.65
C LEU A 71 7.72 0.48 4.56
N LYS A 72 8.02 -0.64 5.22
CA LYS A 72 7.15 -1.81 5.23
C LYS A 72 5.77 -1.50 5.80
N GLU A 73 5.72 -0.87 6.96
CA GLU A 73 4.45 -0.51 7.60
C GLU A 73 3.67 0.48 6.74
N SER A 74 4.36 1.40 6.06
CA SER A 74 3.71 2.38 5.19
C SER A 74 3.08 1.71 3.97
N LEU A 75 3.74 0.69 3.40
CA LEU A 75 3.16 -0.11 2.31
C LEU A 75 1.91 -0.86 2.79
N ILE A 76 1.98 -1.44 3.98
CA ILE A 76 0.84 -2.15 4.57
C ILE A 76 -0.34 -1.20 4.76
N LEU A 77 -0.10 -0.01 5.30
CA LEU A 77 -1.17 0.97 5.50
C LEU A 77 -1.74 1.48 4.19
N GLY A 78 -0.90 1.73 3.20
CA GLY A 78 -1.37 2.09 1.86
C GLY A 78 -2.28 1.00 1.28
N ASN A 79 -1.87 -0.25 1.38
CA ASN A 79 -2.67 -1.40 0.92
C ASN A 79 -3.97 -1.52 1.72
N ALA A 80 -3.94 -1.22 3.02
CA ALA A 80 -5.13 -1.32 3.87
C ALA A 80 -6.19 -0.29 3.48
N VAL A 81 -5.80 0.98 3.32
CA VAL A 81 -6.78 2.01 2.92
C VAL A 81 -7.28 1.77 1.51
N SER A 82 -6.43 1.31 0.61
CA SER A 82 -6.84 0.95 -0.74
C SER A 82 -7.81 -0.24 -0.72
N GLY A 83 -7.50 -1.27 0.06
CA GLY A 83 -8.36 -2.45 0.22
C GLY A 83 -9.73 -2.10 0.78
N TYR A 84 -9.76 -1.24 1.79
CA TYR A 84 -11.03 -0.73 2.32
C TYR A 84 -11.84 -0.05 1.22
N THR A 85 -11.20 0.84 0.46
CA THR A 85 -11.87 1.63 -0.55
C THR A 85 -12.41 0.77 -1.69
N VAL A 86 -11.62 -0.17 -2.22
CA VAL A 86 -12.06 -1.01 -3.33
C VAL A 86 -13.14 -2.02 -2.94
N SER A 87 -13.27 -2.32 -1.65
CA SER A 87 -14.31 -3.23 -1.16
C SER A 87 -15.68 -2.55 -1.01
N ARG A 88 -15.75 -1.26 -1.32
CA ARG A 88 -16.97 -0.45 -1.23
C ARG A 88 -17.20 0.30 -2.53
N LYS A 89 -18.44 0.70 -2.77
CA LYS A 89 -18.80 1.50 -3.94
C LYS A 89 -18.56 2.98 -3.67
N GLY A 90 -17.99 3.66 -4.65
CA GLY A 90 -17.83 5.10 -4.65
C GLY A 90 -16.44 5.58 -4.24
N ALA A 91 -15.94 6.57 -4.97
CA ALA A 91 -14.59 7.13 -4.79
C ALA A 91 -14.38 7.79 -3.44
N ARG A 92 -15.46 8.03 -2.67
CA ARG A 92 -15.39 8.67 -1.37
C ARG A 92 -15.32 7.68 -0.21
N SER A 93 -15.18 6.40 -0.50
CA SER A 93 -15.16 5.35 0.52
C SER A 93 -13.78 5.19 1.14
N SER A 94 -13.13 6.30 1.51
CA SER A 94 -11.89 6.20 2.27
C SER A 94 -12.22 6.09 3.76
N PRO A 95 -11.46 5.26 4.51
CA PRO A 95 -11.75 5.03 5.92
C PRO A 95 -11.34 6.22 6.79
N ASP A 96 -12.12 6.49 7.83
CA ASP A 96 -11.63 7.29 8.95
C ASP A 96 -10.74 6.40 9.82
N GLN A 97 -10.19 6.96 10.90
CA GLN A 97 -9.29 6.19 11.77
C GLN A 97 -9.98 5.00 12.45
N THR A 98 -11.23 5.17 12.84
CA THR A 98 -12.00 4.11 13.49
C THR A 98 -12.25 2.96 12.52
N GLU A 99 -12.66 3.30 11.30
CA GLU A 99 -12.91 2.31 10.25
C GLU A 99 -11.63 1.60 9.83
N LEU A 100 -10.53 2.32 9.73
CA LEU A 100 -9.23 1.73 9.39
C LEU A 100 -8.77 0.76 10.48
N LYS A 101 -8.91 1.15 11.74
CA LYS A 101 -8.55 0.26 12.87
C LYS A 101 -9.39 -1.01 12.85
N ARG A 102 -10.68 -0.89 12.55
CA ARG A 102 -11.56 -2.05 12.43
C ARG A 102 -11.15 -2.95 11.28
N PHE A 103 -10.85 -2.38 10.13
CA PHE A 103 -10.38 -3.12 8.96
C PHE A 103 -9.10 -3.90 9.30
N LEU A 104 -8.12 -3.23 9.91
CA LEU A 104 -6.86 -3.88 10.29
C LEU A 104 -7.08 -5.00 11.30
N ARG A 105 -8.03 -4.83 12.22
CA ARG A 105 -8.37 -5.86 13.19
C ARG A 105 -8.99 -7.08 12.52
N VAL A 106 -9.92 -6.87 11.60
CA VAL A 106 -10.56 -7.95 10.83
C VAL A 106 -9.53 -8.72 10.01
N HIS A 107 -8.54 -8.01 9.48
CA HIS A 107 -7.48 -8.59 8.65
C HIS A 107 -6.18 -8.81 9.42
N GLN A 108 -6.26 -8.97 10.74
CA GLN A 108 -5.06 -9.03 11.57
C GLN A 108 -4.10 -10.15 11.19
N ALA A 109 -4.62 -11.32 10.81
CA ALA A 109 -3.77 -12.43 10.37
C ALA A 109 -2.96 -12.04 9.13
N GLU A 110 -3.57 -11.30 8.20
CA GLU A 110 -2.86 -10.81 7.00
C GLU A 110 -1.81 -9.77 7.38
N VAL A 111 -2.12 -8.88 8.32
CA VAL A 111 -1.17 -7.86 8.79
C VAL A 111 0.05 -8.53 9.44
N GLU A 112 -0.17 -9.50 10.32
CA GLU A 112 0.92 -10.20 10.99
C GLU A 112 1.79 -10.98 10.01
N GLU A 113 1.17 -11.60 9.01
CA GLU A 113 1.89 -12.32 7.97
C GLU A 113 2.81 -11.41 7.15
N ARG A 114 2.41 -10.15 6.95
CA ARG A 114 3.16 -9.19 6.13
C ARG A 114 4.26 -8.46 6.88
N ARG A 115 4.20 -8.43 8.18
CA ARG A 115 5.22 -7.75 9.00
C ARG A 115 6.57 -8.52 9.08
#